data_73be93b8199561b399b3d043d353229b
#
_entry.id   73be93b8199561b399b3d043d353229b
#
_cell.length_a   1.000
_cell.length_b   1.000
_cell.length_c   1.000
_cell.angle_alpha   90.00
_cell.angle_beta   90.00
_cell.angle_gamma   90.00
#
_symmetry.space_group_name_H-M   'P 1'
#
loop_
_entity.id
_entity.type
_entity.pdbx_description
1 polymer ?
#
loop_
_entity_poly.entity_id
_entity_poly.type
_entity_poly.pdbx_seq_one_letter_code
_entity_poly.pdbx_strand_id
1 'polypeptide(L)'
;TKANYERFEELVTNSLFKKHYEQASRLNKGSLLTQYRMHHEIMDVVNIFYDGQLNSGYTAADEEEKKKHYAVVKDTAGYTALISPEHHAYWIDTSKYDNHPIYEKTRGTSKYNRLEARAIVEALKQIDESYQANGQTTVDIGIISFYAEQVRLIKDIISKECHFKVLKCDINTVDRFQGKEKAIVFVSLVRNVRDGARFDATFVKDYRRINVAM
;
A
#
# COMPACT_ATOMS: atom_id res chain seq x y z
N THR A 1 -5.87 -39.51 -10.24
CA THR A 1 -6.48 -40.07 -9.02
C THR A 1 -6.65 -38.94 -7.98
N LYS A 2 -7.59 -39.08 -7.04
CA LYS A 2 -7.87 -38.11 -5.97
C LYS A 2 -6.61 -37.77 -5.17
N ALA A 3 -5.77 -38.75 -4.88
CA ALA A 3 -4.50 -38.58 -4.18
C ALA A 3 -3.49 -37.68 -4.94
N ASN A 4 -3.46 -37.75 -6.27
CA ASN A 4 -2.59 -36.87 -7.07
C ASN A 4 -3.13 -35.43 -7.11
N TYR A 5 -4.45 -35.24 -7.04
CA TYR A 5 -5.05 -33.92 -6.97
C TYR A 5 -4.80 -33.25 -5.61
N GLU A 6 -4.98 -33.98 -4.51
CA GLU A 6 -4.69 -33.52 -3.15
C GLU A 6 -3.21 -33.14 -3.00
N ARG A 7 -2.29 -33.96 -3.55
CA ARG A 7 -0.86 -33.70 -3.54
C ARG A 7 -0.48 -32.48 -4.41
N PHE A 8 -1.15 -32.29 -5.54
CA PHE A 8 -0.96 -31.11 -6.39
C PHE A 8 -1.51 -29.86 -5.72
N GLU A 9 -2.69 -29.93 -5.11
CA GLU A 9 -3.30 -28.84 -4.36
C GLU A 9 -2.41 -28.43 -3.17
N GLU A 10 -1.84 -29.38 -2.45
CA GLU A 10 -0.87 -29.11 -1.37
C GLU A 10 0.41 -28.44 -1.88
N LEU A 11 0.92 -28.85 -3.03
CA LEU A 11 2.12 -28.24 -3.66
C LEU A 11 1.86 -26.82 -4.17
N VAL A 12 0.67 -26.53 -4.66
CA VAL A 12 0.30 -25.21 -5.20
C VAL A 12 -0.11 -24.24 -4.08
N THR A 13 -0.77 -24.76 -3.03
CA THR A 13 -1.32 -23.94 -1.93
C THR A 13 -0.26 -23.61 -0.89
N ASN A 14 0.68 -24.51 -0.63
CA ASN A 14 1.74 -24.29 0.34
C ASN A 14 3.04 -23.86 -0.35
N SER A 15 3.53 -22.67 0.02
CA SER A 15 4.86 -22.22 -0.41
C SER A 15 5.91 -23.26 -0.03
N LEU A 16 6.70 -23.72 -1.00
CA LEU A 16 7.78 -24.67 -0.77
C LEU A 16 8.78 -24.13 0.28
N PHE A 17 9.01 -22.82 0.28
CA PHE A 17 9.82 -22.15 1.29
C PHE A 17 9.23 -22.31 2.69
N LYS A 18 7.92 -22.12 2.87
CA LYS A 18 7.24 -22.28 4.16
C LYS A 18 7.43 -23.69 4.69
N LYS A 19 7.21 -24.71 3.84
CA LYS A 19 7.39 -26.12 4.20
C LYS A 19 8.82 -26.42 4.66
N HIS A 20 9.82 -25.97 3.91
CA HIS A 20 11.22 -26.17 4.29
C HIS A 20 11.60 -25.37 5.53
N TYR A 21 11.10 -24.14 5.69
CA TYR A 21 11.34 -23.34 6.87
C TYR A 21 10.76 -23.97 8.13
N GLU A 22 9.56 -24.51 8.09
CA GLU A 22 8.92 -25.20 9.22
C GLU A 22 9.68 -26.46 9.62
N GLN A 23 10.19 -27.22 8.65
CA GLN A 23 10.93 -28.48 8.87
C GLN A 23 12.41 -28.27 9.22
N ALA A 24 12.98 -27.12 8.91
CA ALA A 24 14.40 -26.87 9.18
C ALA A 24 14.69 -26.76 10.68
N SER A 25 15.86 -27.25 11.10
CA SER A 25 16.35 -27.09 12.47
C SER A 25 16.61 -25.62 12.80
N ARG A 26 16.67 -25.26 14.09
CA ARG A 26 17.00 -23.90 14.52
C ARG A 26 18.33 -23.40 13.98
N LEU A 27 19.31 -24.28 13.80
CA LEU A 27 20.63 -23.95 13.27
C LEU A 27 20.59 -23.56 11.78
N ASN A 28 19.56 -24.01 11.06
CA ASN A 28 19.38 -23.77 9.63
C ASN A 28 18.32 -22.68 9.34
N LYS A 29 17.87 -21.96 10.37
CA LYS A 29 16.92 -20.86 10.29
C LYS A 29 17.56 -19.57 10.73
N GLY A 30 17.31 -18.49 9.98
CA GLY A 30 17.68 -17.16 10.35
C GLY A 30 16.59 -16.17 9.95
N SER A 31 16.35 -15.17 10.78
CA SER A 31 15.46 -14.05 10.47
C SER A 31 16.28 -12.77 10.40
N LEU A 32 16.06 -12.01 9.34
CA LEU A 32 16.65 -10.67 9.21
C LEU A 32 15.66 -9.69 9.87
N LEU A 33 15.98 -9.23 11.06
CA LEU A 33 15.12 -8.39 11.88
C LEU A 33 15.53 -6.92 11.89
N THR A 34 16.64 -6.57 11.26
CA THR A 34 17.07 -5.18 11.11
C THR A 34 16.82 -4.74 9.67
N GLN A 35 16.04 -3.70 9.49
CA GLN A 35 15.70 -3.13 8.20
C GLN A 35 16.38 -1.77 7.98
N TYR A 36 16.68 -1.45 6.70
CA TYR A 36 17.27 -0.19 6.22
C TYR A 36 16.46 0.42 5.08
N ARG A 37 15.20 0.03 4.93
CA ARG A 37 14.34 0.42 3.81
C ARG A 37 13.45 1.60 4.14
N MET A 38 12.68 1.50 5.23
CA MET A 38 11.58 2.40 5.54
C MET A 38 11.83 3.22 6.79
N HIS A 39 11.14 4.34 6.90
CA HIS A 39 11.08 5.13 8.12
C HIS A 39 10.46 4.31 9.26
N HIS A 40 10.83 4.58 10.52
CA HIS A 40 10.35 3.80 11.66
C HIS A 40 8.82 3.81 11.79
N GLU A 41 8.13 4.93 11.48
CA GLU A 41 6.65 4.97 11.53
C GLU A 41 6.01 3.97 10.57
N ILE A 42 6.58 3.75 9.37
CA ILE A 42 6.11 2.73 8.43
C ILE A 42 6.47 1.34 8.96
N MET A 43 7.68 1.18 9.51
CA MET A 43 8.12 -0.06 10.14
C MET A 43 7.19 -0.47 11.27
N ASP A 44 6.75 0.45 12.12
CA ASP A 44 5.85 0.16 13.24
C ASP A 44 4.50 -0.40 12.77
N VAL A 45 3.98 0.11 11.65
CA VAL A 45 2.75 -0.43 11.03
C VAL A 45 2.94 -1.88 10.56
N VAL A 46 4.06 -2.19 9.91
CA VAL A 46 4.32 -3.56 9.41
C VAL A 46 4.83 -4.51 10.49
N ASN A 47 5.33 -4.00 11.60
CA ASN A 47 5.94 -4.78 12.66
C ASN A 47 4.96 -5.74 13.37
N ILE A 48 3.67 -5.48 13.23
CA ILE A 48 2.60 -6.40 13.63
C ILE A 48 2.71 -7.78 12.95
N PHE A 49 3.27 -7.84 11.72
CA PHE A 49 3.49 -9.10 10.98
C PHE A 49 4.79 -9.80 11.38
N TYR A 50 5.62 -9.15 12.18
CA TYR A 50 6.93 -9.63 12.68
C TYR A 50 6.95 -9.80 14.18
N ASP A 51 5.78 -9.89 14.84
CA ASP A 51 5.63 -10.02 16.29
C ASP A 51 6.40 -8.95 17.08
N GLY A 52 6.51 -7.73 16.53
CA GLY A 52 7.24 -6.62 17.14
C GLY A 52 8.77 -6.76 17.13
N GLN A 53 9.33 -7.70 16.37
CA GLN A 53 10.77 -8.01 16.39
C GLN A 53 11.58 -7.22 15.36
N LEU A 54 10.93 -6.54 14.41
CA LEU A 54 11.61 -5.76 13.39
C LEU A 54 12.20 -4.48 14.01
N ASN A 55 13.44 -4.18 13.69
CA ASN A 55 14.17 -3.02 14.20
C ASN A 55 14.65 -2.14 13.05
N SER A 56 14.66 -0.83 13.25
CA SER A 56 15.32 0.09 12.32
C SER A 56 16.84 -0.01 12.46
N GLY A 57 17.54 -0.10 11.34
CA GLY A 57 18.98 0.02 11.29
C GLY A 57 19.46 1.47 11.16
N TYR A 58 18.53 2.43 11.09
CA TYR A 58 18.84 3.86 11.07
C TYR A 58 18.78 4.47 12.47
N THR A 59 19.65 5.44 12.73
CA THR A 59 19.47 6.36 13.84
C THR A 59 18.40 7.40 13.51
N ALA A 60 17.87 8.12 14.50
CA ALA A 60 16.91 9.19 14.26
C ALA A 60 17.47 10.28 13.30
N ALA A 61 18.74 10.61 13.41
CA ALA A 61 19.41 11.57 12.52
C ALA A 61 19.51 11.04 11.07
N ASP A 62 19.82 9.74 10.91
CA ASP A 62 19.84 9.11 9.59
C ASP A 62 18.44 9.09 8.93
N GLU A 63 17.39 8.85 9.72
CA GLU A 63 16.02 8.85 9.19
C GLU A 63 15.58 10.25 8.77
N GLU A 64 15.86 11.27 9.59
CA GLU A 64 15.56 12.66 9.27
C GLU A 64 16.25 13.12 7.97
N GLU A 65 17.48 12.69 7.73
CA GLU A 65 18.22 13.04 6.53
C GLU A 65 17.79 12.22 5.31
N LYS A 66 17.75 10.89 5.44
CA LYS A 66 17.59 9.95 4.31
C LYS A 66 16.15 9.66 3.95
N LYS A 67 15.20 9.85 4.87
CA LYS A 67 13.78 9.55 4.69
C LYS A 67 12.91 10.79 4.63
N LYS A 68 13.49 11.98 4.61
CA LYS A 68 12.78 13.24 4.46
C LYS A 68 11.92 13.24 3.19
N HIS A 69 10.68 13.69 3.34
CA HIS A 69 9.78 13.90 2.21
C HIS A 69 9.16 15.31 2.23
N TYR A 70 8.56 15.71 1.13
CA TYR A 70 7.94 17.02 0.96
C TYR A 70 6.46 16.94 0.63
N ALA A 71 5.83 15.78 0.85
CA ALA A 71 4.44 15.57 0.56
C ALA A 71 3.55 16.43 1.46
N VAL A 72 2.72 17.27 0.86
CA VAL A 72 1.71 18.07 1.56
C VAL A 72 0.38 17.86 0.86
N VAL A 73 -0.65 17.49 1.61
CA VAL A 73 -2.03 17.41 1.15
C VAL A 73 -2.92 18.09 2.17
N LYS A 74 -3.73 19.04 1.72
CA LYS A 74 -4.69 19.76 2.54
C LYS A 74 -6.11 19.29 2.23
N ASP A 75 -7.03 19.48 3.15
CA ASP A 75 -8.45 19.26 2.89
C ASP A 75 -8.98 20.21 1.80
N THR A 76 -10.20 19.97 1.34
CA THR A 76 -10.85 20.80 0.31
C THR A 76 -10.99 22.27 0.70
N ALA A 77 -11.05 22.58 1.98
CA ALA A 77 -11.05 23.94 2.52
C ALA A 77 -9.65 24.54 2.63
N GLY A 78 -8.60 23.70 2.56
CA GLY A 78 -7.20 24.11 2.61
C GLY A 78 -6.68 24.51 3.98
N TYR A 79 -7.45 24.26 5.03
CA TYR A 79 -7.10 24.66 6.41
C TYR A 79 -6.41 23.59 7.21
N THR A 80 -6.72 22.31 6.95
CA THR A 80 -6.17 21.18 7.70
C THR A 80 -5.26 20.35 6.81
N ALA A 81 -4.02 20.12 7.22
CA ALA A 81 -3.13 19.20 6.54
C ALA A 81 -3.60 17.76 6.79
N LEU A 82 -3.92 17.04 5.73
CA LEU A 82 -4.20 15.60 5.77
C LEU A 82 -2.91 14.78 5.66
N ILE A 83 -1.90 15.31 4.96
CA ILE A 83 -0.55 14.75 4.87
C ILE A 83 0.42 15.92 5.04
N SER A 84 1.42 15.73 5.88
CA SER A 84 2.47 16.72 6.14
C SER A 84 3.85 16.03 6.19
N PRO A 85 4.97 16.75 6.03
CA PRO A 85 6.32 16.18 6.14
C PRO A 85 6.69 15.64 7.53
N GLU A 86 5.85 15.88 8.53
CA GLU A 86 6.09 15.47 9.94
C GLU A 86 5.85 13.98 10.18
N HIS A 87 5.06 13.31 9.33
CA HIS A 87 4.71 11.91 9.48
C HIS A 87 4.90 11.14 8.17
N HIS A 88 5.23 9.86 8.27
CA HIS A 88 5.54 8.99 7.13
C HIS A 88 4.49 7.91 6.88
N ALA A 89 3.54 7.73 7.81
CA ALA A 89 2.44 6.78 7.67
C ALA A 89 1.09 7.47 7.92
N TYR A 90 0.16 7.34 6.98
CA TYR A 90 -1.15 7.96 7.04
C TYR A 90 -2.25 6.96 6.74
N TRP A 91 -3.32 7.02 7.51
CA TRP A 91 -4.56 6.33 7.23
C TRP A 91 -5.64 7.35 6.87
N ILE A 92 -6.12 7.30 5.64
CA ILE A 92 -7.19 8.18 5.16
C ILE A 92 -8.47 7.36 5.05
N ASP A 93 -9.44 7.66 5.90
CA ASP A 93 -10.74 6.99 5.90
C ASP A 93 -11.63 7.54 4.77
N THR A 94 -11.91 6.71 3.78
CA THR A 94 -12.80 7.00 2.67
C THR A 94 -14.12 6.22 2.76
N SER A 95 -14.48 5.71 3.93
CA SER A 95 -15.69 4.91 4.14
C SER A 95 -16.98 5.73 4.03
N LYS A 96 -16.89 7.05 4.23
CA LYS A 96 -18.02 7.98 4.18
C LYS A 96 -17.67 9.23 3.35
N TYR A 97 -18.67 9.80 2.74
CA TYR A 97 -18.62 11.12 2.13
C TYR A 97 -19.89 11.88 2.52
N ASP A 98 -19.77 13.09 3.08
CA ASP A 98 -20.88 13.91 3.56
C ASP A 98 -21.83 13.10 4.47
N ASN A 99 -21.26 12.38 5.45
CA ASN A 99 -21.95 11.47 6.39
C ASN A 99 -22.69 10.27 5.74
N HIS A 100 -22.60 10.08 4.43
CA HIS A 100 -23.17 8.93 3.74
C HIS A 100 -22.10 7.83 3.53
N PRO A 101 -22.40 6.58 3.88
CA PRO A 101 -21.49 5.47 3.63
C PRO A 101 -21.24 5.28 2.13
N ILE A 102 -19.96 5.11 1.76
CA ILE A 102 -19.55 4.84 0.39
C ILE A 102 -19.07 3.41 0.28
N TYR A 103 -19.62 2.68 -0.68
CA TYR A 103 -19.28 1.29 -0.91
C TYR A 103 -18.63 1.08 -2.28
N GLU A 104 -17.84 0.03 -2.35
CA GLU A 104 -17.27 -0.42 -3.61
C GLU A 104 -18.36 -0.86 -4.60
N LYS A 105 -18.05 -0.72 -5.89
CA LYS A 105 -18.83 -1.26 -7.00
C LYS A 105 -18.10 -2.45 -7.62
N THR A 106 -18.85 -3.31 -8.29
CA THR A 106 -18.33 -4.50 -8.97
C THR A 106 -18.37 -4.31 -10.48
N ARG A 107 -17.32 -4.75 -11.16
CA ARG A 107 -17.29 -4.89 -12.63
C ARG A 107 -16.68 -6.25 -12.97
N GLY A 108 -17.45 -7.13 -13.57
CA GLY A 108 -17.04 -8.53 -13.74
C GLY A 108 -16.78 -9.19 -12.39
N THR A 109 -15.61 -9.75 -12.23
CA THR A 109 -15.13 -10.36 -10.98
C THR A 109 -14.35 -9.41 -10.08
N SER A 110 -14.07 -8.19 -10.53
CA SER A 110 -13.25 -7.22 -9.82
C SER A 110 -14.08 -6.09 -9.20
N LYS A 111 -13.47 -5.36 -8.28
CA LYS A 111 -14.12 -4.28 -7.53
C LYS A 111 -13.37 -2.95 -7.70
N TYR A 112 -14.11 -1.85 -7.49
CA TYR A 112 -13.53 -0.51 -7.50
C TYR A 112 -14.31 0.45 -6.60
N ASN A 113 -13.62 1.46 -6.07
CA ASN A 113 -14.19 2.54 -5.28
C ASN A 113 -13.79 3.88 -5.91
N ARG A 114 -14.80 4.63 -6.40
CA ARG A 114 -14.55 5.91 -7.08
C ARG A 114 -14.07 7.00 -6.13
N LEU A 115 -14.59 7.03 -4.90
CA LEU A 115 -14.20 8.05 -3.93
C LEU A 115 -12.72 7.88 -3.59
N GLU A 116 -12.29 6.65 -3.31
CA GLU A 116 -10.91 6.33 -2.99
C GLU A 116 -9.95 6.66 -4.16
N ALA A 117 -10.35 6.30 -5.40
CA ALA A 117 -9.58 6.66 -6.58
C ALA A 117 -9.45 8.17 -6.76
N ARG A 118 -10.51 8.94 -6.51
CA ARG A 118 -10.49 10.41 -6.56
C ARG A 118 -9.62 11.01 -5.46
N ALA A 119 -9.74 10.52 -4.23
CA ALA A 119 -8.92 10.98 -3.11
C ALA A 119 -7.42 10.82 -3.41
N ILE A 120 -7.01 9.67 -3.97
CA ILE A 120 -5.62 9.43 -4.40
C ILE A 120 -5.20 10.45 -5.47
N VAL A 121 -6.02 10.67 -6.49
CA VAL A 121 -5.66 11.58 -7.59
C VAL A 121 -5.54 13.03 -7.10
N GLU A 122 -6.44 13.49 -6.24
CA GLU A 122 -6.35 14.85 -5.68
C GLU A 122 -5.13 15.00 -4.76
N ALA A 123 -4.80 13.97 -3.97
CA ALA A 123 -3.58 13.96 -3.19
C ALA A 123 -2.33 14.03 -4.07
N LEU A 124 -2.28 13.27 -5.17
CA LEU A 124 -1.16 13.29 -6.11
C LEU A 124 -0.94 14.67 -6.75
N LYS A 125 -2.01 15.39 -7.10
CA LYS A 125 -1.89 16.75 -7.65
C LYS A 125 -1.21 17.70 -6.67
N GLN A 126 -1.63 17.69 -5.41
CA GLN A 126 -1.05 18.53 -4.37
C GLN A 126 0.39 18.12 -4.03
N ILE A 127 0.69 16.82 -4.03
CA ILE A 127 2.05 16.30 -3.83
C ILE A 127 2.97 16.73 -4.99
N ASP A 128 2.51 16.69 -6.24
CA ASP A 128 3.29 17.17 -7.39
C ASP A 128 3.68 18.63 -7.22
N GLU A 129 2.73 19.46 -6.81
CA GLU A 129 2.97 20.89 -6.54
C GLU A 129 3.95 21.09 -5.38
N SER A 130 3.78 20.35 -4.27
CA SER A 130 4.64 20.49 -3.10
C SER A 130 6.09 20.04 -3.36
N TYR A 131 6.29 18.97 -4.11
CA TYR A 131 7.63 18.51 -4.50
C TYR A 131 8.28 19.45 -5.52
N GLN A 132 7.50 19.96 -6.47
CA GLN A 132 7.98 20.99 -7.41
C GLN A 132 8.43 22.25 -6.68
N ALA A 133 7.64 22.75 -5.71
CA ALA A 133 7.97 23.92 -4.91
C ALA A 133 9.26 23.74 -4.09
N ASN A 134 9.61 22.52 -3.75
CA ASN A 134 10.85 22.16 -3.06
C ASN A 134 12.02 21.77 -4.01
N GLY A 135 11.90 22.12 -5.30
CA GLY A 135 12.99 21.96 -6.28
C GLY A 135 13.25 20.51 -6.71
N GLN A 136 12.34 19.59 -6.41
CA GLN A 136 12.49 18.21 -6.85
C GLN A 136 12.18 18.09 -8.35
N THR A 137 12.92 17.25 -9.05
CA THR A 137 12.79 17.06 -10.51
C THR A 137 12.12 15.74 -10.89
N THR A 138 12.20 14.75 -10.01
CA THR A 138 11.60 13.43 -10.23
C THR A 138 11.32 12.76 -8.89
N VAL A 139 10.11 12.25 -8.72
CA VAL A 139 9.69 11.48 -7.54
C VAL A 139 8.93 10.24 -8.00
N ASP A 140 9.42 9.07 -7.63
CA ASP A 140 8.78 7.80 -7.94
C ASP A 140 7.67 7.47 -6.96
N ILE A 141 6.44 7.37 -7.46
CA ILE A 141 5.23 7.07 -6.69
C ILE A 141 4.73 5.65 -7.01
N GLY A 142 4.44 4.88 -5.98
CA GLY A 142 3.74 3.61 -6.08
C GLY A 142 2.25 3.78 -5.77
N ILE A 143 1.38 3.25 -6.61
CA ILE A 143 -0.06 3.19 -6.33
C ILE A 143 -0.48 1.74 -6.46
N ILE A 144 -0.81 1.14 -5.33
CA ILE A 144 -1.08 -0.28 -5.20
C ILE A 144 -2.56 -0.50 -4.89
N SER A 145 -3.18 -1.44 -5.57
CA SER A 145 -4.50 -1.94 -5.18
C SER A 145 -4.56 -3.46 -5.26
N PHE A 146 -5.49 -4.03 -4.49
CA PHE A 146 -5.79 -5.45 -4.52
C PHE A 146 -6.70 -5.82 -5.70
N TYR A 147 -7.26 -4.84 -6.43
CA TYR A 147 -8.27 -5.02 -7.46
C TYR A 147 -7.86 -4.39 -8.79
N ALA A 148 -7.88 -5.19 -9.85
CA ALA A 148 -7.48 -4.73 -11.19
C ALA A 148 -8.38 -3.60 -11.73
N GLU A 149 -9.68 -3.60 -11.42
CA GLU A 149 -10.57 -2.52 -11.84
C GLU A 149 -10.30 -1.20 -11.11
N GLN A 150 -9.81 -1.24 -9.88
CA GLN A 150 -9.33 -0.04 -9.17
C GLN A 150 -8.07 0.52 -9.83
N VAL A 151 -7.11 -0.33 -10.13
CA VAL A 151 -5.89 0.06 -10.87
C VAL A 151 -6.26 0.71 -12.20
N ARG A 152 -7.19 0.10 -12.96
CA ARG A 152 -7.65 0.63 -14.24
C ARG A 152 -8.34 1.98 -14.08
N LEU A 153 -9.21 2.11 -13.07
CA LEU A 153 -9.91 3.37 -12.79
C LEU A 153 -8.95 4.50 -12.45
N ILE A 154 -7.96 4.25 -11.58
CA ILE A 154 -6.97 5.27 -11.21
C ILE A 154 -6.13 5.68 -12.44
N LYS A 155 -5.67 4.72 -13.25
CA LYS A 155 -4.94 5.00 -14.49
C LYS A 155 -5.77 5.87 -15.45
N ASP A 156 -7.05 5.55 -15.60
CA ASP A 156 -7.96 6.25 -16.51
C ASP A 156 -8.19 7.70 -16.07
N ILE A 157 -8.35 7.94 -14.75
CA ILE A 157 -8.49 9.30 -14.21
C ILE A 157 -7.18 10.09 -14.40
N ILE A 158 -6.04 9.51 -14.02
CA ILE A 158 -4.74 10.18 -14.15
C ILE A 158 -4.46 10.54 -15.61
N SER A 159 -4.66 9.62 -16.55
CA SER A 159 -4.40 9.86 -17.97
C SER A 159 -5.25 10.98 -18.58
N LYS A 160 -6.45 11.21 -18.04
CA LYS A 160 -7.39 12.23 -18.53
C LYS A 160 -7.25 13.58 -17.85
N GLU A 161 -6.86 13.60 -16.58
CA GLU A 161 -7.01 14.77 -15.73
C GLU A 161 -5.67 15.29 -15.14
N CYS A 162 -4.57 14.54 -15.31
CA CYS A 162 -3.30 14.89 -14.66
C CYS A 162 -2.17 15.05 -15.67
N HIS A 163 -1.36 16.08 -15.44
CA HIS A 163 -0.08 16.31 -16.11
C HIS A 163 0.95 16.62 -15.03
N PHE A 164 1.45 15.57 -14.40
CA PHE A 164 2.45 15.71 -13.34
C PHE A 164 3.77 16.25 -13.90
N LYS A 165 4.40 17.15 -13.15
CA LYS A 165 5.66 17.78 -13.52
C LYS A 165 6.86 17.00 -12.98
N VAL A 166 6.71 16.45 -11.77
CA VAL A 166 7.79 15.76 -11.07
C VAL A 166 7.43 14.32 -10.70
N LEU A 167 6.15 13.97 -10.58
CA LEU A 167 5.76 12.63 -10.19
C LEU A 167 5.82 11.64 -11.33
N LYS A 168 6.43 10.47 -11.08
CA LYS A 168 6.38 9.27 -11.93
C LYS A 168 5.57 8.19 -11.22
N CYS A 169 4.34 7.96 -11.68
CA CYS A 169 3.42 7.02 -11.07
C CYS A 169 3.53 5.61 -11.67
N ASP A 170 3.84 4.62 -10.83
CA ASP A 170 3.73 3.19 -11.14
C ASP A 170 2.47 2.65 -10.46
N ILE A 171 1.44 2.30 -11.26
CA ILE A 171 0.10 1.94 -10.78
C ILE A 171 -0.15 0.48 -11.12
N ASN A 172 -0.18 -0.39 -10.13
CA ASN A 172 -0.32 -1.83 -10.35
C ASN A 172 -1.06 -2.54 -9.22
N THR A 173 -1.39 -3.82 -9.46
CA THR A 173 -1.87 -4.70 -8.40
C THR A 173 -0.71 -5.08 -7.47
N VAL A 174 -1.03 -5.44 -6.22
CA VAL A 174 -0.07 -5.83 -5.20
C VAL A 174 0.91 -6.89 -5.68
N ASP A 175 0.43 -7.91 -6.40
CA ASP A 175 1.26 -9.01 -6.89
C ASP A 175 2.34 -8.55 -7.90
N ARG A 176 2.12 -7.41 -8.59
CA ARG A 176 3.08 -6.82 -9.53
C ARG A 176 4.02 -5.79 -8.89
N PHE A 177 3.80 -5.49 -7.62
CA PHE A 177 4.62 -4.55 -6.88
C PHE A 177 5.73 -5.23 -6.06
N GLN A 178 5.66 -6.54 -5.89
CA GLN A 178 6.65 -7.29 -5.12
C GLN A 178 8.09 -6.97 -5.57
N GLY A 179 8.94 -6.64 -4.60
CA GLY A 179 10.36 -6.31 -4.83
C GLY A 179 10.65 -4.90 -5.33
N LYS A 180 9.65 -4.04 -5.49
CA LYS A 180 9.85 -2.63 -5.87
C LYS A 180 9.95 -1.73 -4.64
N GLU A 181 10.66 -0.62 -4.81
CA GLU A 181 10.76 0.47 -3.83
C GLU A 181 10.31 1.77 -4.47
N LYS A 182 9.59 2.60 -3.72
CA LYS A 182 9.07 3.89 -4.15
C LYS A 182 9.24 4.93 -3.04
N ALA A 183 9.41 6.19 -3.42
CA ALA A 183 9.51 7.28 -2.46
C ALA A 183 8.23 7.45 -1.63
N ILE A 184 7.09 7.30 -2.27
CA ILE A 184 5.77 7.33 -1.62
C ILE A 184 4.92 6.18 -2.19
N VAL A 185 4.16 5.53 -1.32
CA VAL A 185 3.24 4.46 -1.70
C VAL A 185 1.82 4.80 -1.25
N PHE A 186 0.88 4.73 -2.18
CA PHE A 186 -0.55 4.73 -1.90
C PHE A 186 -1.09 3.31 -1.98
N VAL A 187 -1.79 2.88 -0.94
CA VAL A 187 -2.47 1.57 -0.91
C VAL A 187 -3.97 1.78 -0.92
N SER A 188 -4.62 1.36 -2.01
CA SER A 188 -6.07 1.45 -2.22
C SER A 188 -6.73 0.12 -1.85
N LEU A 189 -7.44 0.08 -0.73
CA LEU A 189 -8.07 -1.12 -0.18
C LEU A 189 -9.42 -1.44 -0.86
N VAL A 190 -10.11 -0.42 -1.36
CA VAL A 190 -11.36 -0.50 -2.15
C VAL A 190 -12.58 -0.89 -1.32
N ARG A 191 -12.43 -1.84 -0.40
CA ARG A 191 -13.54 -2.49 0.31
C ARG A 191 -14.00 -1.69 1.51
N ASN A 192 -15.32 -1.52 1.62
CA ASN A 192 -15.95 -0.99 2.82
C ASN A 192 -16.99 -1.99 3.36
N VAL A 193 -17.08 -2.10 4.68
CA VAL A 193 -18.02 -3.02 5.34
C VAL A 193 -19.41 -2.39 5.35
N ARG A 194 -20.40 -3.16 4.87
CA ARG A 194 -21.82 -2.80 5.00
C ARG A 194 -22.34 -3.25 6.35
N ASP A 195 -23.12 -2.42 7.01
CA ASP A 195 -23.77 -2.78 8.26
C ASP A 195 -24.57 -4.08 8.12
N GLY A 196 -24.33 -5.03 9.05
CA GLY A 196 -24.96 -6.34 9.04
C GLY A 196 -24.46 -7.35 7.99
N ALA A 197 -23.55 -6.96 7.10
CA ALA A 197 -22.97 -7.88 6.13
C ALA A 197 -21.77 -8.63 6.70
N ARG A 198 -21.65 -9.93 6.39
CA ARG A 198 -20.40 -10.64 6.60
C ARG A 198 -19.35 -10.08 5.64
N PHE A 199 -18.27 -9.55 6.22
CA PHE A 199 -17.14 -9.08 5.44
C PHE A 199 -16.34 -10.28 4.90
N ASP A 200 -16.71 -10.73 3.72
CA ASP A 200 -15.90 -11.70 2.98
C ASP A 200 -14.86 -10.97 2.14
N ALA A 201 -13.70 -10.77 2.73
CA ALA A 201 -12.56 -10.12 2.09
C ALA A 201 -11.30 -10.99 2.22
N THR A 202 -11.44 -12.27 1.98
CA THR A 202 -10.34 -13.25 2.01
C THR A 202 -9.10 -12.73 1.25
N PHE A 203 -9.33 -12.03 0.15
CA PHE A 203 -8.25 -11.49 -0.68
C PHE A 203 -7.48 -10.33 -0.03
N VAL A 204 -8.17 -9.45 0.71
CA VAL A 204 -7.56 -8.32 1.46
C VAL A 204 -7.03 -8.78 2.82
N LYS A 205 -7.56 -9.89 3.34
CA LYS A 205 -7.11 -10.48 4.62
C LYS A 205 -5.80 -11.28 4.50
N ASP A 206 -5.28 -11.50 3.28
CA ASP A 206 -3.97 -12.16 3.13
C ASP A 206 -2.87 -11.20 3.59
N TYR A 207 -2.40 -11.41 4.82
CA TYR A 207 -1.36 -10.59 5.46
C TYR A 207 -0.07 -10.50 4.62
N ARG A 208 0.24 -11.53 3.80
CA ARG A 208 1.41 -11.50 2.92
C ARG A 208 1.28 -10.43 1.85
N ARG A 209 0.08 -10.25 1.28
CA ARG A 209 -0.20 -9.19 0.31
C ARG A 209 -0.20 -7.81 0.94
N ILE A 210 -0.72 -7.69 2.16
CA ILE A 210 -0.65 -6.42 2.90
C ILE A 210 0.81 -6.06 3.17
N ASN A 211 1.62 -7.01 3.63
CA ASN A 211 3.04 -6.80 3.89
C ASN A 211 3.85 -6.44 2.62
N VAL A 212 3.43 -6.91 1.44
CA VAL A 212 4.03 -6.50 0.15
C VAL A 212 3.58 -5.08 -0.24
N ALA A 213 2.38 -4.67 0.14
CA ALA A 213 1.83 -3.36 -0.21
C ALA A 213 2.39 -2.22 0.65
N MET A 214 2.91 -2.55 1.82
CA MET A 214 3.55 -1.63 2.77
C MET A 214 5.07 -1.65 2.64
#